data_cb25a866c4d2f3f11af0d7791b474a62
#
_entry.id   cb25a866c4d2f3f11af0d7791b474a62
#
_cell.length_a   1.000
_cell.length_b   1.000
_cell.length_c   1.000
_cell.angle_alpha   90.00
_cell.angle_beta   90.00
_cell.angle_gamma   90.00
#
_symmetry.space_group_name_H-M   'P 1'
#
loop_
_entity.id
_entity.type
_entity.pdbx_description
1 polymer ?
#
loop_
_entity_poly.entity_id
_entity_poly.type
_entity_poly.pdbx_seq_one_letter_code
_entity_poly.pdbx_strand_id
1 'polypeptide(L)'
;MALSEIDKQLLKRCLDREPRAWEDFVDRFVGLVIHVVNHTGNSRSIQISEQDREDFTAEVFLAILADEFAVLKRFRGASSISTYLTVIARRVVVRELLKRKISAM
;
A
#
# COMPACT_ATOMS: atom_id res chain seq x y z
N MET A 1 -14.99 0.34 11.96
CA MET A 1 -14.13 0.57 13.13
C MET A 1 -13.36 1.84 13.00
N ALA A 2 -13.34 2.60 14.03
CA ALA A 2 -12.64 3.89 14.02
C ALA A 2 -11.14 3.71 13.86
N LEU A 3 -10.50 4.75 13.35
CA LEU A 3 -9.07 4.86 13.24
C LEU A 3 -8.44 4.81 14.64
N SER A 4 -7.37 4.03 14.82
CA SER A 4 -6.66 4.01 16.10
C SER A 4 -5.95 5.36 16.30
N GLU A 5 -5.69 5.71 17.54
CA GLU A 5 -5.01 6.98 17.85
C GLU A 5 -3.60 7.01 17.25
N ILE A 6 -2.89 5.88 17.29
CA ILE A 6 -1.55 5.78 16.72
C ILE A 6 -1.59 6.02 15.21
N ASP A 7 -2.53 5.39 14.51
CA ASP A 7 -2.66 5.54 13.06
C ASP A 7 -3.09 6.94 12.69
N LYS A 8 -3.98 7.53 13.48
CA LYS A 8 -4.45 8.90 13.27
C LYS A 8 -3.30 9.90 13.35
N GLN A 9 -2.45 9.77 14.37
CA GLN A 9 -1.29 10.64 14.53
C GLN A 9 -0.27 10.42 13.41
N LEU A 10 -0.04 9.17 13.03
CA LEU A 10 0.91 8.85 11.97
C LEU A 10 0.44 9.44 10.63
N LEU A 11 -0.86 9.31 10.33
CA LEU A 11 -1.46 9.89 9.13
C LEU A 11 -1.26 11.41 9.12
N LYS A 12 -1.56 12.07 10.23
CA LYS A 12 -1.40 13.51 10.36
C LYS A 12 0.06 13.93 10.15
N ARG A 13 1.00 13.20 10.76
CA ARG A 13 2.42 13.49 10.61
C ARG A 13 2.87 13.41 9.15
N CYS A 14 2.39 12.39 8.42
CA CYS A 14 2.71 12.25 7.00
C CYS A 14 2.15 13.42 6.19
N LEU A 15 0.90 13.81 6.44
CA LEU A 15 0.28 14.91 5.72
C LEU A 15 0.93 16.26 6.05
N ASP A 16 1.44 16.40 7.27
CA ASP A 16 2.18 17.61 7.70
C ASP A 16 3.66 17.55 7.27
N ARG A 17 4.08 16.46 6.64
CA ARG A 17 5.44 16.25 6.15
C ARG A 17 6.49 16.37 7.25
N GLU A 18 6.18 15.84 8.42
CA GLU A 18 7.12 15.84 9.53
C GLU A 18 8.30 14.91 9.25
N PRO A 19 9.50 15.25 9.78
CA PRO A 19 10.66 14.39 9.63
C PRO A 19 10.38 12.97 10.13
N ARG A 20 10.81 11.97 9.37
CA ARG A 20 10.67 10.55 9.65
C ARG A 20 9.24 10.00 9.64
N ALA A 21 8.25 10.85 9.38
CA ALA A 21 6.85 10.37 9.32
C ALA A 21 6.65 9.31 8.25
N TRP A 22 7.23 9.51 7.08
CA TRP A 22 7.12 8.55 5.98
C TRP A 22 7.81 7.22 6.32
N GLU A 23 9.00 7.27 6.87
CA GLU A 23 9.73 6.07 7.29
C GLU A 23 8.93 5.29 8.33
N ASP A 24 8.36 5.97 9.30
CA ASP A 24 7.53 5.35 10.33
C ASP A 24 6.27 4.72 9.71
N PHE A 25 5.67 5.39 8.72
CA PHE A 25 4.52 4.87 7.99
C PHE A 25 4.87 3.58 7.25
N VAL A 26 5.98 3.58 6.53
CA VAL A 26 6.44 2.38 5.80
C VAL A 26 6.71 1.25 6.80
N ASP A 27 7.43 1.52 7.87
CA ASP A 27 7.75 0.52 8.88
C ASP A 27 6.49 -0.12 9.48
N ARG A 28 5.47 0.68 9.71
CA ARG A 28 4.23 0.18 10.30
C ARG A 28 3.42 -0.67 9.33
N PHE A 29 3.41 -0.33 8.05
CA PHE A 29 2.50 -0.96 7.09
C PHE A 29 3.16 -1.89 6.07
N VAL A 30 4.48 -2.01 6.07
CA VAL A 30 5.18 -2.86 5.09
C VAL A 30 4.74 -4.33 5.20
N GLY A 31 4.55 -4.84 6.41
CA GLY A 31 4.09 -6.21 6.61
C GLY A 31 2.72 -6.45 6.00
N LEU A 32 1.81 -5.49 6.17
CA LEU A 32 0.48 -5.55 5.58
C LEU A 32 0.57 -5.57 4.05
N VAL A 33 1.38 -4.71 3.48
CA VAL A 33 1.54 -4.61 2.02
C VAL A 33 2.11 -5.92 1.47
N ILE A 34 3.13 -6.48 2.11
CA ILE A 34 3.72 -7.76 1.70
C ILE A 34 2.66 -8.87 1.74
N HIS A 35 1.85 -8.90 2.79
CA HIS A 35 0.77 -9.86 2.92
C HIS A 35 -0.22 -9.74 1.75
N VAL A 36 -0.59 -8.52 1.39
CA VAL A 36 -1.52 -8.28 0.28
C VAL A 36 -0.91 -8.72 -1.05
N VAL A 37 0.38 -8.43 -1.27
CA VAL A 37 1.09 -8.87 -2.47
C VAL A 37 1.02 -10.39 -2.61
N ASN A 38 1.40 -11.11 -1.56
CA ASN A 38 1.39 -12.57 -1.57
C ASN A 38 -0.02 -13.14 -1.75
N HIS A 39 -0.98 -12.60 -1.01
CA HIS A 39 -2.37 -13.07 -1.07
C HIS A 39 -2.97 -12.85 -2.45
N THR A 40 -2.72 -11.71 -3.06
CA THR A 40 -3.24 -11.39 -4.39
C THR A 40 -2.65 -12.32 -5.45
N GLY A 41 -1.35 -12.60 -5.38
CA GLY A 41 -0.71 -13.55 -6.27
C GLY A 41 -1.30 -14.94 -6.11
N ASN A 42 -1.43 -15.41 -4.86
CA ASN A 42 -1.98 -16.73 -4.58
C ASN A 42 -3.43 -16.87 -5.06
N SER A 43 -4.25 -15.86 -4.85
CA SER A 43 -5.65 -15.85 -5.28
C SER A 43 -5.80 -15.99 -6.79
N ARG A 44 -4.79 -15.56 -7.53
CA ARG A 44 -4.80 -15.61 -8.99
C ARG A 44 -3.95 -16.75 -9.54
N SER A 45 -3.49 -17.63 -8.67
CA SER A 45 -2.63 -18.76 -9.03
C SER A 45 -1.35 -18.29 -9.73
N ILE A 46 -0.83 -17.13 -9.34
CA ILE A 46 0.41 -16.57 -9.89
C ILE A 46 1.49 -16.70 -8.83
N GLN A 47 2.61 -17.28 -9.22
CA GLN A 47 3.76 -17.39 -8.34
C GLN A 47 4.52 -16.07 -8.33
N ILE A 48 4.64 -15.48 -7.15
CA ILE A 48 5.34 -14.20 -6.96
C ILE A 48 6.78 -14.51 -6.55
N SER A 49 7.75 -14.09 -7.36
CA SER A 49 9.16 -14.21 -7.00
C SER A 49 9.52 -13.20 -5.92
N GLU A 50 10.67 -13.39 -5.29
CA GLU A 50 11.15 -12.43 -4.29
C GLU A 50 11.34 -11.05 -4.90
N GLN A 51 11.88 -10.98 -6.11
CA GLN A 51 12.05 -9.71 -6.83
C GLN A 51 10.71 -9.05 -7.12
N ASP A 52 9.71 -9.82 -7.56
CA ASP A 52 8.37 -9.31 -7.82
C ASP A 52 7.75 -8.75 -6.54
N ARG A 53 7.94 -9.44 -5.42
CA ARG A 53 7.41 -8.98 -4.14
C ARG A 53 7.99 -7.63 -3.76
N GLU A 54 9.30 -7.46 -3.91
CA GLU A 54 9.96 -6.19 -3.63
C GLU A 54 9.46 -5.09 -4.55
N ASP A 55 9.36 -5.38 -5.85
CA ASP A 55 8.91 -4.40 -6.85
C ASP A 55 7.47 -3.97 -6.60
N PHE A 56 6.58 -4.92 -6.34
CA PHE A 56 5.18 -4.61 -6.11
C PHE A 56 4.98 -3.85 -4.80
N THR A 57 5.72 -4.21 -3.77
CA THR A 57 5.69 -3.49 -2.49
C THR A 57 6.11 -2.04 -2.69
N ALA A 58 7.19 -1.82 -3.43
CA ALA A 58 7.66 -0.47 -3.74
C ALA A 58 6.60 0.31 -4.53
N GLU A 59 5.96 -0.33 -5.51
CA GLU A 59 4.92 0.33 -6.30
C GLU A 59 3.72 0.75 -5.46
N VAL A 60 3.34 -0.05 -4.46
CA VAL A 60 2.25 0.33 -3.55
C VAL A 60 2.62 1.61 -2.79
N PHE A 61 3.81 1.67 -2.20
CA PHE A 61 4.22 2.85 -1.45
C PHE A 61 4.40 4.07 -2.36
N LEU A 62 4.90 3.89 -3.57
CA LEU A 62 4.98 4.97 -4.54
C LEU A 62 3.60 5.51 -4.90
N ALA A 63 2.61 4.64 -5.03
CA ALA A 63 1.24 5.06 -5.29
C ALA A 63 0.66 5.89 -4.14
N ILE A 64 1.04 5.55 -2.90
CA ILE A 64 0.59 6.32 -1.73
C ILE A 64 1.25 7.70 -1.70
N LEU A 65 2.53 7.79 -2.07
CA LEU A 65 3.26 9.06 -2.14
C LEU A 65 2.80 9.96 -3.29
N ALA A 66 2.27 9.38 -4.35
CA ALA A 66 1.94 10.10 -5.57
C ALA A 66 0.98 11.26 -5.32
N ASP A 67 1.14 12.33 -6.09
CA ASP A 67 0.28 13.52 -6.04
C ASP A 67 0.18 14.08 -4.61
N GLU A 68 1.32 14.20 -3.96
CA GLU A 68 1.43 14.79 -2.63
C GLU A 68 0.53 14.10 -1.61
N PHE A 69 0.61 12.78 -1.54
CA PHE A 69 -0.18 11.95 -0.62
C PHE A 69 -1.69 12.01 -0.90
N ALA A 70 -2.08 12.17 -2.17
CA ALA A 70 -3.51 12.23 -2.54
C ALA A 70 -4.31 11.05 -1.96
N VAL A 71 -3.73 9.85 -1.95
CA VAL A 71 -4.38 8.65 -1.41
C VAL A 71 -4.71 8.85 0.07
N LEU A 72 -3.75 9.36 0.86
CA LEU A 72 -3.98 9.59 2.29
C LEU A 72 -4.94 10.74 2.53
N LYS A 73 -4.90 11.77 1.70
CA LYS A 73 -5.80 12.92 1.82
C LYS A 73 -7.27 12.53 1.58
N ARG A 74 -7.51 11.51 0.76
CA ARG A 74 -8.86 11.03 0.46
C ARG A 74 -9.44 10.12 1.54
N PHE A 75 -8.62 9.67 2.46
CA PHE A 75 -9.09 8.80 3.53
C PHE A 75 -10.03 9.56 4.46
N ARG A 76 -11.22 9.01 4.67
CA ARG A 76 -12.28 9.70 5.45
C ARG A 76 -12.53 9.07 6.82
N GLY A 77 -11.77 8.06 7.19
CA GLY A 77 -11.92 7.42 8.50
C GLY A 77 -13.15 6.51 8.61
N ALA A 78 -13.78 6.15 7.50
CA ALA A 78 -14.93 5.24 7.51
C ALA A 78 -14.54 3.80 7.84
N SER A 79 -13.27 3.47 7.72
CA SER A 79 -12.71 2.17 8.09
C SER A 79 -11.39 2.40 8.81
N SER A 80 -10.72 1.32 9.23
CA SER A 80 -9.35 1.44 9.70
C SER A 80 -8.46 1.83 8.52
N ILE A 81 -7.32 2.46 8.80
CA ILE A 81 -6.34 2.76 7.75
C ILE A 81 -5.82 1.47 7.11
N SER A 82 -5.68 0.39 7.91
CA SER A 82 -5.25 -0.91 7.40
C SER A 82 -6.22 -1.46 6.34
N THR A 83 -7.52 -1.35 6.57
CA THR A 83 -8.52 -1.77 5.58
C THR A 83 -8.44 -0.93 4.33
N TYR A 84 -8.30 0.37 4.48
CA TYR A 84 -8.17 1.30 3.36
C TYR A 84 -6.93 0.97 2.52
N LEU A 85 -5.78 0.79 3.18
CA LEU A 85 -4.53 0.48 2.49
C LEU A 85 -4.57 -0.90 1.82
N THR A 86 -5.27 -1.87 2.40
CA THR A 86 -5.45 -3.19 1.79
C THR A 86 -6.11 -3.07 0.42
N VAL A 87 -7.14 -2.26 0.31
CA VAL A 87 -7.85 -2.05 -0.96
C VAL A 87 -6.92 -1.40 -1.99
N ILE A 88 -6.17 -0.38 -1.56
CA ILE A 88 -5.23 0.33 -2.44
C ILE A 88 -4.12 -0.59 -2.90
N ALA A 89 -3.53 -1.34 -1.97
CA ALA A 89 -2.45 -2.27 -2.29
C ALA A 89 -2.90 -3.33 -3.30
N ARG A 90 -4.10 -3.89 -3.09
CA ARG A 90 -4.64 -4.89 -4.02
C ARG A 90 -4.81 -4.32 -5.42
N ARG A 91 -5.34 -3.11 -5.54
CA ARG A 91 -5.52 -2.46 -6.85
C ARG A 91 -4.20 -2.27 -7.57
N VAL A 92 -3.17 -1.83 -6.84
CA VAL A 92 -1.84 -1.63 -7.41
C VAL A 92 -1.26 -2.96 -7.89
N VAL A 93 -1.32 -3.99 -7.05
CA VAL A 93 -0.76 -5.31 -7.38
C VAL A 93 -1.46 -5.91 -8.59
N VAL A 94 -2.79 -5.86 -8.64
CA VAL A 94 -3.55 -6.36 -9.79
C VAL A 94 -3.15 -5.63 -11.06
N ARG A 95 -3.03 -4.32 -10.99
CA ARG A 95 -2.61 -3.51 -12.14
C ARG A 95 -1.22 -3.93 -12.64
N GLU A 96 -0.27 -4.13 -11.71
CA GLU A 96 1.08 -4.55 -12.08
C GLU A 96 1.12 -5.94 -12.69
N LEU A 97 0.34 -6.87 -12.15
CA LEU A 97 0.23 -8.21 -12.71
C LEU A 97 -0.35 -8.19 -14.13
N LEU A 98 -1.36 -7.36 -14.36
CA LEU A 98 -1.95 -7.22 -15.71
C LEU A 98 -0.96 -6.62 -16.70
N LYS A 99 -0.17 -5.64 -16.29
CA LYS A 99 0.87 -5.05 -17.14
C LYS A 99 1.88 -6.11 -17.57
N ARG A 100 2.32 -6.96 -16.64
CA ARG A 100 3.28 -8.02 -16.94
C ARG A 100 2.69 -9.04 -17.90
N LYS A 101 1.44 -9.41 -17.71
CA LYS A 101 0.74 -10.34 -18.59
C LYS A 101 0.69 -9.79 -20.01
N ILE A 102 0.37 -8.53 -20.18
CA ILE A 102 0.32 -7.88 -21.50
C ILE A 102 1.71 -7.85 -22.11
N SER A 103 2.75 -7.52 -21.34
CA SER A 103 4.12 -7.47 -21.84
C SER A 103 4.65 -8.82 -22.28
N ALA A 104 4.16 -9.90 -21.67
CA ALA A 104 4.58 -11.27 -22.01
C ALA A 104 3.89 -11.81 -23.27
N MET A 105 2.85 -11.15 -23.71
CA MET A 105 2.14 -11.51 -24.94
C MET A 105 2.83 -10.86 -26.15
#